data_0e67f42aceae7bf3099e6397d47f8966
#
_entry.id   0e67f42aceae7bf3099e6397d47f8966
#
_cell.length_a   1.000
_cell.length_b   1.000
_cell.length_c   1.000
_cell.angle_alpha   90.00
_cell.angle_beta   90.00
_cell.angle_gamma   90.00
#
_symmetry.space_group_name_H-M   'P 1'
#
loop_
_entity.id
_entity.type
_entity.pdbx_description
1 polymer ?
#
loop_
_entity_poly.entity_id
_entity_poly.type
_entity_poly.pdbx_seq_one_letter_code
_entity_poly.pdbx_strand_id
1 'polypeptide(L)'
;MSATRATARRVVLPVRGMHCAACVSKVEGALRKLTGVRVVLVDLPSRTVAVEYEPSPGRLEGRHLRRAIEKAGYDVLGETESRSEAEAMSLLVSQSEQHALFTRLQGAALLSLPLVFSRWLGLSPYTVLLLAIPVQVWGGWHFHQGLSRALLRRRADMDALVSISTWAA
;
A
#
# COMPACT_ATOMS: atom_id res chain seq x y z
N MET A 1 41.36 -5.59 24.63
CA MET A 1 40.56 -4.52 23.95
C MET A 1 39.19 -5.12 23.68
N SER A 2 38.26 -4.96 24.62
CA SER A 2 36.89 -5.46 24.51
C SER A 2 36.11 -4.51 23.60
N ALA A 3 35.84 -4.93 22.36
CA ALA A 3 34.87 -4.27 21.52
C ALA A 3 33.48 -4.38 22.16
N THR A 4 32.99 -3.29 22.69
CA THR A 4 31.62 -3.14 23.18
C THR A 4 30.68 -3.61 22.06
N ARG A 5 30.12 -4.82 22.22
CA ARG A 5 29.01 -5.26 21.35
C ARG A 5 27.86 -4.28 21.57
N ALA A 6 27.79 -3.30 20.72
CA ALA A 6 26.57 -2.49 20.60
C ALA A 6 25.42 -3.48 20.38
N THR A 7 24.52 -3.56 21.34
CA THR A 7 23.38 -4.49 21.33
C THR A 7 22.48 -4.08 20.16
N ALA A 8 22.58 -4.82 19.05
CA ALA A 8 21.71 -4.62 17.92
C ALA A 8 20.27 -4.85 18.37
N ARG A 9 19.42 -3.88 18.15
CA ARG A 9 17.98 -3.97 18.44
C ARG A 9 17.25 -4.42 17.19
N ARG A 10 16.34 -5.36 17.37
CA ARG A 10 15.44 -5.81 16.32
C ARG A 10 14.05 -5.24 16.56
N VAL A 11 13.48 -4.63 15.53
CA VAL A 11 12.11 -4.10 15.53
C VAL A 11 11.38 -4.65 14.33
N VAL A 12 10.11 -4.99 14.50
CA VAL A 12 9.22 -5.42 13.43
C VAL A 12 8.14 -4.36 13.26
N LEU A 13 8.04 -3.85 12.04
CA LEU A 13 7.14 -2.78 11.65
C LEU A 13 6.08 -3.33 10.68
N PRO A 14 4.81 -3.42 11.07
CA PRO A 14 3.74 -3.73 10.14
C PRO A 14 3.51 -2.52 9.24
N VAL A 15 3.59 -2.74 7.92
CA VAL A 15 3.54 -1.68 6.89
C VAL A 15 2.36 -1.86 5.99
N ARG A 16 1.55 -0.81 5.86
CA ARG A 16 0.39 -0.77 4.98
C ARG A 16 0.76 -0.23 3.60
N GLY A 17 0.12 -0.78 2.56
CA GLY A 17 0.29 -0.31 1.17
C GLY A 17 1.35 -1.04 0.37
N MET A 18 1.98 -2.09 0.91
CA MET A 18 2.89 -2.95 0.16
C MET A 18 2.09 -4.05 -0.58
N HIS A 19 2.06 -4.00 -1.91
CA HIS A 19 1.32 -4.96 -2.73
C HIS A 19 2.17 -5.61 -3.83
N CYS A 20 3.41 -5.17 -4.02
CA CYS A 20 4.26 -5.63 -5.11
C CYS A 20 5.75 -5.66 -4.74
N ALA A 21 6.54 -6.42 -5.50
CA ALA A 21 7.99 -6.52 -5.31
C ALA A 21 8.71 -5.16 -5.43
N ALA A 22 8.22 -4.25 -6.28
CA ALA A 22 8.77 -2.90 -6.38
C ALA A 22 8.54 -2.09 -5.10
N CYS A 23 7.44 -2.34 -4.39
CA CYS A 23 7.18 -1.73 -3.09
C CYS A 23 8.21 -2.20 -2.04
N VAL A 24 8.52 -3.51 -2.04
CA VAL A 24 9.55 -4.10 -1.18
C VAL A 24 10.90 -3.41 -1.41
N SER A 25 11.34 -3.32 -2.68
CA SER A 25 12.62 -2.68 -3.03
C SER A 25 12.67 -1.20 -2.62
N LYS A 26 11.55 -0.47 -2.73
CA LYS A 26 11.47 0.94 -2.30
C LYS A 26 11.63 1.09 -0.79
N VAL A 27 10.94 0.27 0.00
CA VAL A 27 11.01 0.29 1.46
C VAL A 27 12.40 -0.13 1.94
N GLU A 28 12.92 -1.22 1.38
CA GLU A 28 14.26 -1.72 1.70
C GLU A 28 15.34 -0.67 1.37
N GLY A 29 15.27 -0.07 0.19
CA GLY A 29 16.19 0.98 -0.22
C GLY A 29 16.10 2.27 0.63
N ALA A 30 14.92 2.61 1.16
CA ALA A 30 14.76 3.74 2.06
C ALA A 30 15.40 3.47 3.43
N LEU A 31 15.24 2.27 3.95
CA LEU A 31 15.78 1.87 5.26
C LEU A 31 17.30 1.66 5.22
N ARG A 32 17.83 1.05 4.15
CA ARG A 32 19.28 0.84 3.97
C ARG A 32 20.08 2.14 3.87
N LYS A 33 19.46 3.26 3.54
CA LYS A 33 20.11 4.58 3.52
C LYS A 33 20.34 5.17 4.91
N LEU A 34 19.73 4.61 5.94
CA LEU A 34 19.89 5.07 7.31
C LEU A 34 21.18 4.50 7.91
N THR A 35 22.04 5.39 8.39
CA THR A 35 23.30 5.00 9.06
C THR A 35 22.98 4.27 10.36
N GLY A 36 23.48 3.04 10.54
CA GLY A 36 23.26 2.22 11.72
C GLY A 36 22.25 1.08 11.49
N VAL A 37 21.60 1.00 10.34
CA VAL A 37 20.81 -0.16 9.92
C VAL A 37 21.76 -1.25 9.44
N ARG A 38 21.63 -2.46 10.03
CA ARG A 38 22.46 -3.63 9.68
C ARG A 38 21.74 -4.57 8.72
N VAL A 39 20.50 -4.94 9.06
CA VAL A 39 19.72 -5.89 8.29
C VAL A 39 18.31 -5.35 8.10
N VAL A 40 17.78 -5.46 6.89
CA VAL A 40 16.39 -5.17 6.56
C VAL A 40 15.82 -6.42 5.90
N LEU A 41 14.75 -6.97 6.47
CA LEU A 41 14.00 -8.09 5.92
C LEU A 41 12.57 -7.63 5.70
N VAL A 42 12.14 -7.59 4.46
CA VAL A 42 10.77 -7.22 4.09
C VAL A 42 10.02 -8.49 3.71
N ASP A 43 8.95 -8.76 4.43
CA ASP A 43 8.05 -9.88 4.18
C ASP A 43 6.76 -9.34 3.56
N LEU A 44 6.56 -9.60 2.27
CA LEU A 44 5.41 -9.12 1.53
C LEU A 44 4.10 -9.83 1.92
N PRO A 45 4.06 -11.16 2.10
CA PRO A 45 2.86 -11.86 2.55
C PRO A 45 2.32 -11.35 3.89
N SER A 46 3.18 -11.21 4.89
CA SER A 46 2.78 -10.72 6.22
C SER A 46 2.73 -9.19 6.30
N ARG A 47 3.15 -8.48 5.23
CA ARG A 47 3.24 -7.01 5.20
C ARG A 47 4.05 -6.43 6.36
N THR A 48 5.11 -7.13 6.77
CA THR A 48 5.98 -6.73 7.86
C THR A 48 7.39 -6.43 7.39
N VAL A 49 8.05 -5.52 8.09
CA VAL A 49 9.45 -5.15 7.86
C VAL A 49 10.21 -5.35 9.15
N ALA A 50 11.09 -6.32 9.19
CA ALA A 50 12.01 -6.53 10.30
C ALA A 50 13.32 -5.79 10.04
N VAL A 51 13.72 -4.95 10.98
CA VAL A 51 14.93 -4.16 10.91
C VAL A 51 15.82 -4.44 12.12
N GLU A 52 17.05 -4.79 11.84
CA GLU A 52 18.09 -4.86 12.85
C GLU A 52 18.98 -3.63 12.73
N TYR A 53 19.10 -2.86 13.80
CA TYR A 53 19.84 -1.62 13.83
C TYR A 53 20.58 -1.41 15.16
N GLU A 54 21.60 -0.59 15.12
CA GLU A 54 22.31 -0.15 16.31
C GLU A 54 21.66 1.12 16.85
N PRO A 55 20.98 1.04 18.02
CA PRO A 55 20.39 2.23 18.61
C PRO A 55 21.50 3.18 19.05
N SER A 56 21.48 4.38 18.55
CA SER A 56 22.38 5.46 18.95
C SER A 56 21.55 6.64 19.42
N PRO A 57 21.73 7.12 20.64
CA PRO A 57 21.00 8.28 21.14
C PRO A 57 21.14 9.47 20.19
N GLY A 58 20.01 9.99 19.72
CA GLY A 58 19.95 11.12 18.79
C GLY A 58 20.26 10.82 17.31
N ARG A 59 20.71 9.61 16.95
CA ARG A 59 21.01 9.25 15.55
C ARG A 59 20.01 8.28 14.93
N LEU A 60 19.77 7.12 15.55
CA LEU A 60 18.85 6.12 15.00
C LEU A 60 17.96 5.54 16.09
N GLU A 61 16.68 5.84 15.99
CA GLU A 61 15.61 5.34 16.84
C GLU A 61 14.46 4.85 15.97
N GLY A 62 13.53 4.07 16.51
CA GLY A 62 12.36 3.54 15.79
C GLY A 62 11.60 4.61 15.00
N ARG A 63 11.46 5.82 15.57
CA ARG A 63 10.84 6.97 14.89
C ARG A 63 11.52 7.36 13.57
N HIS A 64 12.83 7.14 13.41
CA HIS A 64 13.55 7.43 12.17
C HIS A 64 13.28 6.37 11.11
N LEU A 65 13.16 5.10 11.52
CA LEU A 65 12.76 3.98 10.65
C LEU A 65 11.35 4.23 10.12
N ARG A 66 10.42 4.56 11.02
CA ARG A 66 9.04 4.91 10.65
C ARG A 66 9.00 6.06 9.65
N ARG A 67 9.67 7.17 9.92
CA ARG A 67 9.73 8.32 9.01
C ARG A 67 10.32 7.98 7.65
N ALA A 68 11.30 7.09 7.58
CA ALA A 68 11.88 6.66 6.31
C ALA A 68 10.87 5.89 5.45
N ILE A 69 10.07 5.01 6.08
CA ILE A 69 9.00 4.25 5.42
C ILE A 69 7.88 5.21 4.97
N GLU A 70 7.46 6.14 5.83
CA GLU A 70 6.44 7.15 5.50
C GLU A 70 6.89 8.06 4.35
N LYS A 71 8.16 8.49 4.32
CA LYS A 71 8.74 9.24 3.19
C LYS A 71 8.78 8.43 1.89
N ALA A 72 8.93 7.11 1.98
CA ALA A 72 8.84 6.22 0.82
C ALA A 72 7.40 6.05 0.31
N GLY A 73 6.41 6.52 1.09
CA GLY A 73 4.99 6.56 0.70
C GLY A 73 4.13 5.46 1.28
N TYR A 74 4.60 4.80 2.33
CA TYR A 74 3.92 3.71 3.02
C TYR A 74 3.57 4.11 4.44
N ASP A 75 2.49 3.53 5.00
CA ASP A 75 2.07 3.78 6.38
C ASP A 75 2.61 2.69 7.30
N VAL A 76 3.06 3.09 8.50
CA VAL A 76 3.50 2.17 9.56
C VAL A 76 2.43 2.11 10.64
N LEU A 77 1.90 0.93 10.90
CA LEU A 77 0.78 0.73 11.83
C LEU A 77 1.20 0.73 13.30
N GLY A 78 2.47 0.45 13.59
CA GLY A 78 3.00 0.40 14.94
C GLY A 78 4.45 -0.06 14.97
N GLU A 79 5.03 -0.11 16.15
CA GLU A 79 6.34 -0.70 16.40
C GLU A 79 6.15 -1.84 17.41
N THR A 80 6.64 -3.02 17.09
CA THR A 80 6.65 -4.15 18.02
C THR A 80 7.97 -4.90 17.92
N GLU A 81 8.41 -5.49 19.01
CA GLU A 81 9.57 -6.37 19.03
C GLU A 81 9.19 -7.80 18.67
N SER A 82 7.89 -8.12 18.74
CA SER A 82 7.34 -9.42 18.44
C SER A 82 6.79 -9.51 17.01
N ARG A 83 7.29 -10.50 16.26
CA ARG A 83 6.79 -10.77 14.91
C ARG A 83 5.31 -11.21 14.91
N SER A 84 4.90 -11.97 15.92
CA SER A 84 3.52 -12.45 16.06
C SER A 84 2.52 -11.32 16.26
N GLU A 85 2.87 -10.30 17.05
CA GLU A 85 2.04 -9.11 17.23
C GLU A 85 1.94 -8.27 15.93
N ALA A 86 3.06 -8.11 15.22
CA ALA A 86 3.08 -7.43 13.94
C ALA A 86 2.22 -8.14 12.90
N GLU A 87 2.29 -9.46 12.83
CA GLU A 87 1.47 -10.28 11.94
C GLU A 87 -0.01 -10.20 12.32
N ALA A 88 -0.35 -10.29 13.60
CA ALA A 88 -1.73 -10.14 14.07
C ALA A 88 -2.30 -8.76 13.71
N MET A 89 -1.52 -7.68 13.92
CA MET A 89 -1.92 -6.33 13.54
C MET A 89 -2.14 -6.21 12.03
N SER A 90 -1.27 -6.78 11.22
CA SER A 90 -1.40 -6.76 9.76
C SER A 90 -2.63 -7.53 9.26
N LEU A 91 -2.96 -8.66 9.90
CA LEU A 91 -4.15 -9.45 9.59
C LEU A 91 -5.44 -8.69 9.90
N LEU A 92 -5.54 -8.04 11.07
CA LEU A 92 -6.71 -7.23 11.44
C LEU A 92 -6.96 -6.12 10.42
N VAL A 93 -5.91 -5.43 9.99
CA VAL A 93 -6.02 -4.36 8.99
C VAL A 93 -6.39 -4.93 7.63
N SER A 94 -5.83 -6.07 7.23
CA SER A 94 -6.16 -6.69 5.94
C SER A 94 -7.62 -7.15 5.87
N GLN A 95 -8.18 -7.65 6.97
CA GLN A 95 -9.59 -8.02 7.04
C GLN A 95 -10.51 -6.80 6.85
N SER A 96 -10.20 -5.69 7.51
CA SER A 96 -10.99 -4.45 7.34
C SER A 96 -10.93 -3.90 5.92
N GLU A 97 -9.78 -4.01 5.25
CA GLU A 97 -9.62 -3.63 3.85
C GLU A 97 -10.41 -4.54 2.90
N GLN A 98 -10.42 -5.85 3.17
CA GLN A 98 -11.18 -6.82 2.37
C GLN A 98 -12.69 -6.55 2.43
N HIS A 99 -13.25 -6.26 3.61
CA HIS A 99 -14.67 -5.91 3.74
C HIS A 99 -15.03 -4.66 2.94
N ALA A 100 -14.19 -3.62 3.00
CA ALA A 100 -14.41 -2.39 2.23
C ALA A 100 -14.35 -2.64 0.71
N LEU A 101 -13.43 -3.49 0.25
CA LEU A 101 -13.35 -3.89 -1.16
C LEU A 101 -14.54 -4.72 -1.60
N PHE A 102 -14.99 -5.65 -0.76
CA PHE A 102 -16.14 -6.52 -1.06
C PHE A 102 -17.43 -5.71 -1.22
N THR A 103 -17.66 -4.74 -0.34
CA THR A 103 -18.82 -3.83 -0.44
C THR A 103 -18.78 -3.00 -1.72
N ARG A 104 -17.61 -2.51 -2.10
CA ARG A 104 -17.42 -1.77 -3.35
C ARG A 104 -17.63 -2.65 -4.57
N LEU A 105 -17.13 -3.91 -4.54
CA LEU A 105 -17.32 -4.87 -5.61
C LEU A 105 -18.78 -5.21 -5.80
N GLN A 106 -19.52 -5.44 -4.72
CA GLN A 106 -20.97 -5.71 -4.77
C GLN A 106 -21.73 -4.52 -5.36
N GLY A 107 -21.40 -3.30 -4.95
CA GLY A 107 -22.01 -2.09 -5.50
C GLY A 107 -21.72 -1.92 -7.00
N ALA A 108 -20.47 -2.11 -7.42
CA ALA A 108 -20.10 -2.06 -8.82
C ALA A 108 -20.80 -3.15 -9.66
N ALA A 109 -20.89 -4.39 -9.12
CA ALA A 109 -21.59 -5.49 -9.78
C ALA A 109 -23.11 -5.18 -9.96
N LEU A 110 -23.75 -4.63 -8.94
CA LEU A 110 -25.17 -4.22 -9.01
C LEU A 110 -25.39 -3.11 -10.06
N LEU A 111 -24.52 -2.11 -10.09
CA LEU A 111 -24.59 -1.02 -11.08
C LEU A 111 -24.29 -1.50 -12.50
N SER A 112 -23.50 -2.57 -12.67
CA SER A 112 -23.17 -3.09 -14.00
C SER A 112 -24.25 -3.99 -14.59
N LEU A 113 -25.16 -4.53 -13.76
CA LEU A 113 -26.27 -5.40 -14.23
C LEU A 113 -27.12 -4.75 -15.35
N PRO A 114 -27.61 -3.50 -15.22
CA PRO A 114 -28.39 -2.88 -16.30
C PRO A 114 -27.57 -2.65 -17.58
N LEU A 115 -26.22 -2.49 -17.46
CA LEU A 115 -25.35 -2.38 -18.63
C LEU A 115 -25.27 -3.70 -19.41
N VAL A 116 -25.19 -4.83 -18.71
CA VAL A 116 -25.18 -6.16 -19.35
C VAL A 116 -26.52 -6.45 -20.05
N PHE A 117 -27.63 -6.05 -19.42
CA PHE A 117 -28.96 -6.23 -19.98
C PHE A 117 -29.40 -5.13 -20.96
N SER A 118 -28.58 -4.11 -21.18
CA SER A 118 -28.89 -2.95 -22.04
C SER A 118 -29.31 -3.34 -23.45
N ARG A 119 -28.71 -4.40 -24.00
CA ARG A 119 -29.02 -4.93 -25.33
C ARG A 119 -30.42 -5.54 -25.39
N TRP A 120 -30.87 -6.16 -24.30
CA TRP A 120 -32.21 -6.75 -24.20
C TRP A 120 -33.29 -5.71 -23.90
N LEU A 121 -32.93 -4.62 -23.21
CA LEU A 121 -33.82 -3.52 -22.91
C LEU A 121 -33.97 -2.51 -24.07
N GLY A 122 -33.23 -2.67 -25.17
CA GLY A 122 -33.29 -1.75 -26.31
C GLY A 122 -32.83 -0.33 -25.99
N LEU A 123 -31.94 -0.19 -24.98
CA LEU A 123 -31.42 1.11 -24.56
C LEU A 123 -30.56 1.72 -25.68
N SER A 124 -30.71 3.03 -25.90
CA SER A 124 -29.88 3.73 -26.86
C SER A 124 -28.40 3.75 -26.39
N PRO A 125 -27.44 3.81 -27.32
CA PRO A 125 -26.01 3.86 -26.97
C PRO A 125 -25.64 5.03 -26.06
N TYR A 126 -26.37 6.15 -26.16
CA TYR A 126 -26.16 7.31 -25.29
C TYR A 126 -26.58 7.06 -23.83
N THR A 127 -27.68 6.31 -23.60
CA THR A 127 -28.11 5.95 -22.25
C THR A 127 -27.16 4.95 -21.60
N VAL A 128 -26.60 4.02 -22.37
CA VAL A 128 -25.57 3.09 -21.91
C VAL A 128 -24.29 3.85 -21.51
N LEU A 129 -23.86 4.81 -22.32
CA LEU A 129 -22.71 5.65 -22.02
C LEU A 129 -22.92 6.47 -20.74
N LEU A 130 -24.09 7.09 -20.60
CA LEU A 130 -24.41 7.89 -19.41
C LEU A 130 -24.45 7.05 -18.13
N LEU A 131 -24.87 5.79 -18.22
CA LEU A 131 -24.91 4.85 -17.10
C LEU A 131 -23.52 4.28 -16.77
N ALA A 132 -22.63 4.20 -17.76
CA ALA A 132 -21.26 3.72 -17.59
C ALA A 132 -20.37 4.70 -16.81
N ILE A 133 -20.59 6.01 -16.94
CA ILE A 133 -19.78 7.05 -16.29
C ILE A 133 -19.72 6.88 -14.75
N PRO A 134 -20.85 6.79 -14.01
CA PRO A 134 -20.81 6.63 -12.57
C PRO A 134 -20.16 5.32 -12.14
N VAL A 135 -20.34 4.24 -12.90
CA VAL A 135 -19.68 2.95 -12.63
C VAL A 135 -18.16 3.09 -12.76
N GLN A 136 -17.70 3.74 -13.81
CA GLN A 136 -16.29 3.97 -14.08
C GLN A 136 -15.64 4.86 -13.00
N VAL A 137 -16.29 5.96 -12.65
CA VAL A 137 -15.74 6.90 -11.65
C VAL A 137 -15.75 6.26 -10.25
N TRP A 138 -16.84 5.61 -9.86
CA TRP A 138 -16.94 5.05 -8.51
C TRP A 138 -16.12 3.77 -8.35
N GLY A 139 -16.14 2.86 -9.32
CA GLY A 139 -15.32 1.64 -9.32
C GLY A 139 -13.84 1.94 -9.44
N GLY A 140 -13.47 2.96 -10.25
CA GLY A 140 -12.10 3.39 -10.46
C GLY A 140 -11.54 4.35 -9.40
N TRP A 141 -12.32 4.79 -8.41
CA TRP A 141 -11.94 5.83 -7.45
C TRP A 141 -10.61 5.57 -6.75
N HIS A 142 -10.34 4.32 -6.42
CA HIS A 142 -9.09 3.93 -5.77
C HIS A 142 -7.86 4.21 -6.66
N PHE A 143 -7.96 3.88 -7.95
CA PHE A 143 -6.90 4.13 -8.93
C PHE A 143 -6.71 5.62 -9.21
N HIS A 144 -7.80 6.40 -9.24
CA HIS A 144 -7.74 7.84 -9.43
C HIS A 144 -7.08 8.56 -8.25
N GLN A 145 -7.28 8.09 -7.01
CA GLN A 145 -6.54 8.56 -5.85
C GLN A 145 -5.06 8.18 -5.91
N GLY A 146 -4.73 7.00 -6.46
CA GLY A 146 -3.36 6.58 -6.73
C GLY A 146 -2.68 7.50 -7.76
N LEU A 147 -3.37 7.81 -8.85
CA LEU A 147 -2.89 8.71 -9.90
C LEU A 147 -2.60 10.11 -9.35
N SER A 148 -3.50 10.70 -8.57
CA SER A 148 -3.30 12.03 -7.98
C SER A 148 -2.08 12.08 -7.06
N ARG A 149 -1.87 11.04 -6.27
CA ARG A 149 -0.67 10.91 -5.40
C ARG A 149 0.61 10.70 -6.20
N ALA A 150 0.55 9.92 -7.28
CA ALA A 150 1.69 9.67 -8.18
C ALA A 150 2.11 10.95 -8.91
N LEU A 151 1.14 11.75 -9.40
CA LEU A 151 1.39 13.05 -10.03
C LEU A 151 2.04 14.04 -9.07
N LEU A 152 1.49 14.17 -7.85
CA LEU A 152 2.05 15.07 -6.82
C LEU A 152 3.47 14.67 -6.42
N ARG A 153 3.79 13.38 -6.42
CA ARG A 153 5.10 12.85 -6.04
C ARG A 153 6.05 12.66 -7.22
N ARG A 154 5.65 13.00 -8.44
CA ARG A 154 6.39 12.79 -9.71
C ARG A 154 6.94 11.36 -9.84
N ARG A 155 6.17 10.35 -9.45
CA ARG A 155 6.55 8.94 -9.53
C ARG A 155 5.47 8.19 -10.28
N ALA A 156 5.87 7.48 -11.34
CA ALA A 156 4.98 6.59 -12.06
C ALA A 156 4.83 5.30 -11.23
N ASP A 157 3.68 5.12 -10.63
CA ASP A 157 3.29 3.88 -9.96
C ASP A 157 2.32 3.09 -10.86
N MET A 158 2.15 1.80 -10.58
CA MET A 158 1.28 0.91 -11.35
C MET A 158 -0.17 1.44 -11.44
N ASP A 159 -0.66 2.09 -10.38
CA ASP A 159 -1.98 2.71 -10.33
C ASP A 159 -2.13 3.86 -11.35
N ALA A 160 -1.05 4.60 -11.61
CA ALA A 160 -1.03 5.68 -12.60
C ALA A 160 -1.16 5.13 -14.02
N LEU A 161 -0.47 4.02 -14.33
CA LEU A 161 -0.55 3.37 -15.65
C LEU A 161 -1.95 2.82 -15.91
N VAL A 162 -2.55 2.14 -14.90
CA VAL A 162 -3.92 1.61 -15.00
C VAL A 162 -4.93 2.74 -15.20
N SER A 163 -4.80 3.84 -14.45
CA SER A 163 -5.69 4.99 -14.60
C SER A 163 -5.60 5.63 -15.97
N ILE A 164 -4.37 5.83 -16.49
CA ILE A 164 -4.18 6.44 -17.83
C ILE A 164 -4.73 5.53 -18.91
N SER A 165 -4.47 4.21 -18.86
CA SER A 165 -4.97 3.26 -19.85
C SER A 165 -6.51 3.20 -19.85
N THR A 166 -7.15 3.31 -18.69
CA THR A 166 -8.60 3.27 -18.56
C THR A 166 -9.26 4.55 -19.09
N TRP A 167 -8.57 5.70 -19.05
CA TRP A 167 -9.05 6.95 -19.65
C TRP A 167 -8.80 7.04 -21.17
N ALA A 168 -7.83 6.27 -21.68
CA ALA A 168 -7.49 6.25 -23.08
C ALA A 168 -8.38 5.30 -23.91
N ALA A 169 -9.10 4.39 -23.25
CA ALA A 169 -10.03 3.44 -23.87
C ALA A 169 -11.44 4.02 -24.00
#